data_6a997bcdc735e98e83a57536dc1c4e8e
#
_entry.id   6a997bcdc735e98e83a57536dc1c4e8e
#
_cell.length_a   1.000
_cell.length_b   1.000
_cell.length_c   1.000
_cell.angle_alpha   90.00
_cell.angle_beta   90.00
_cell.angle_gamma   90.00
#
_symmetry.space_group_name_H-M   'P 1'
#
loop_
_entity.id
_entity.type
_entity.pdbx_description
1 polymer ?
#
loop_
_entity_poly.entity_id
_entity_poly.type
_entity_poly.pdbx_seq_one_letter_code
_entity_poly.pdbx_strand_id
1 'polypeptide(L)'
;MKVKRLRYNRRKVFLGLFLFLCLIGVTLGYAFVTTKLEIEGIATVKDAKWDVHFTNFQTMQGSVEPVSDPTVTNTNVTFSAKLDEPGDFYGFTIDVTNQGTINADISNISLTPDFSTIDYIDATVTYNNDNPIQIGDILAAGKTKTIKVLLKYKDGLADNLYPTQNQIHNVTLTLDYEQYVGEIQSWVLPQGKTKDTLTVGDEICAGDQCFNFIKYDGNDVVMLAKYNLNVGNNIQPGA
;
A
#
# COMPACT_ATOMS: atom_id res chain seq x y z
N MET A 1 37.28 -86.32 -30.04
CA MET A 1 36.84 -84.98 -29.65
C MET A 1 36.25 -85.05 -28.21
N LYS A 2 36.95 -84.54 -27.20
CA LYS A 2 36.47 -84.61 -25.82
C LYS A 2 35.68 -83.33 -25.49
N VAL A 3 34.39 -83.48 -25.35
CA VAL A 3 33.54 -82.38 -24.91
C VAL A 3 33.71 -82.15 -23.44
N LYS A 4 34.36 -81.07 -23.00
CA LYS A 4 34.43 -80.63 -21.61
C LYS A 4 33.03 -80.15 -21.13
N ARG A 5 32.31 -80.96 -20.31
CA ARG A 5 31.11 -80.49 -19.66
C ARG A 5 31.51 -79.41 -18.61
N LEU A 6 31.17 -78.19 -18.83
CA LEU A 6 31.25 -77.09 -17.85
C LEU A 6 30.31 -77.44 -16.67
N ARG A 7 30.88 -77.75 -15.52
CA ARG A 7 30.11 -77.89 -14.27
C ARG A 7 29.68 -76.48 -13.87
N TYR A 8 28.47 -76.18 -14.21
CA TYR A 8 27.84 -74.90 -13.82
C TYR A 8 27.58 -74.87 -12.35
N ASN A 9 28.27 -73.98 -11.60
CA ASN A 9 28.21 -73.90 -10.16
C ASN A 9 26.89 -73.22 -9.73
N ARG A 10 25.84 -74.04 -9.50
CA ARG A 10 24.47 -73.56 -9.20
C ARG A 10 24.43 -72.50 -8.09
N ARG A 11 25.33 -72.58 -7.09
CA ARG A 11 25.43 -71.57 -6.03
C ARG A 11 25.84 -70.20 -6.52
N LYS A 12 26.77 -70.06 -7.52
CA LYS A 12 27.19 -68.82 -8.09
C LYS A 12 26.10 -68.17 -8.96
N VAL A 13 25.30 -69.01 -9.63
CA VAL A 13 24.15 -68.54 -10.42
C VAL A 13 23.04 -68.00 -9.49
N PHE A 14 22.73 -68.77 -8.44
CA PHE A 14 21.75 -68.31 -7.46
C PHE A 14 22.17 -67.02 -6.75
N LEU A 15 23.46 -66.84 -6.42
CA LEU A 15 23.99 -65.62 -5.84
C LEU A 15 23.89 -64.43 -6.84
N GLY A 16 24.21 -64.65 -8.11
CA GLY A 16 24.09 -63.64 -9.15
C GLY A 16 22.64 -63.21 -9.38
N LEU A 17 21.71 -64.19 -9.42
CA LEU A 17 20.27 -63.87 -9.58
C LEU A 17 19.71 -63.12 -8.37
N PHE A 18 20.12 -63.47 -7.15
CA PHE A 18 19.72 -62.78 -5.93
C PHE A 18 20.23 -61.33 -5.92
N LEU A 19 21.50 -61.12 -6.29
CA LEU A 19 22.09 -59.76 -6.39
C LEU A 19 21.37 -58.92 -7.46
N PHE A 20 21.01 -59.50 -8.58
CA PHE A 20 20.27 -58.84 -9.65
C PHE A 20 18.83 -58.43 -9.21
N LEU A 21 18.15 -59.31 -8.48
CA LEU A 21 16.83 -59.01 -7.89
C LEU A 21 16.91 -57.93 -6.81
N CYS A 22 17.96 -57.91 -5.97
CA CYS A 22 18.16 -56.80 -5.02
C CYS A 22 18.41 -55.47 -5.71
N LEU A 23 19.18 -55.48 -6.82
CA LEU A 23 19.44 -54.24 -7.61
C LEU A 23 18.15 -53.67 -8.22
N ILE A 24 17.30 -54.55 -8.77
CA ILE A 24 15.96 -54.15 -9.28
C ILE A 24 15.08 -53.62 -8.14
N GLY A 25 15.09 -54.25 -6.98
CA GLY A 25 14.33 -53.81 -5.79
C GLY A 25 14.75 -52.42 -5.31
N VAL A 26 16.05 -52.13 -5.29
CA VAL A 26 16.57 -50.79 -4.92
C VAL A 26 16.19 -49.74 -5.95
N THR A 27 16.28 -50.06 -7.25
CA THR A 27 15.90 -49.09 -8.30
C THR A 27 14.41 -48.79 -8.32
N LEU A 28 13.54 -49.79 -8.14
CA LEU A 28 12.09 -49.58 -8.00
C LEU A 28 11.75 -48.85 -6.70
N GLY A 29 12.40 -49.18 -5.58
CA GLY A 29 12.21 -48.47 -4.32
C GLY A 29 12.60 -47.00 -4.40
N TYR A 30 13.69 -46.66 -5.08
CA TYR A 30 14.12 -45.29 -5.27
C TYR A 30 13.14 -44.50 -6.16
N ALA A 31 12.56 -45.13 -7.20
CA ALA A 31 11.55 -44.49 -8.04
C ALA A 31 10.24 -44.19 -7.30
N PHE A 32 9.89 -44.95 -6.28
CA PHE A 32 8.69 -44.68 -5.45
C PHE A 32 8.89 -43.61 -4.39
N VAL A 33 10.16 -43.33 -3.98
CA VAL A 33 10.45 -42.34 -2.92
C VAL A 33 10.60 -40.95 -3.51
N THR A 34 10.89 -40.78 -4.82
CA THR A 34 10.92 -39.49 -5.48
C THR A 34 9.53 -39.09 -5.95
N THR A 35 8.65 -38.74 -5.03
CA THR A 35 7.37 -38.05 -5.35
C THR A 35 7.71 -36.61 -5.63
N LYS A 36 7.60 -36.19 -6.90
CA LYS A 36 7.56 -34.76 -7.22
C LYS A 36 6.25 -34.21 -6.67
N LEU A 37 6.34 -33.35 -5.68
CA LEU A 37 5.20 -32.57 -5.23
C LEU A 37 5.10 -31.37 -6.19
N GLU A 38 4.21 -31.45 -7.16
CA GLU A 38 3.87 -30.30 -8.01
C GLU A 38 2.71 -29.58 -7.32
N ILE A 39 2.97 -28.34 -6.88
CA ILE A 39 1.93 -27.46 -6.36
C ILE A 39 1.50 -26.58 -7.53
N GLU A 40 0.34 -26.86 -8.09
CA GLU A 40 -0.30 -25.97 -9.06
C GLU A 40 -1.10 -24.92 -8.27
N GLY A 41 -0.64 -23.68 -8.31
CA GLY A 41 -1.34 -22.54 -7.75
C GLY A 41 -1.85 -21.62 -8.85
N ILE A 42 -3.13 -21.26 -8.83
CA ILE A 42 -3.68 -20.22 -9.69
C ILE A 42 -3.64 -18.92 -8.87
N ALA A 43 -2.78 -17.98 -9.26
CA ALA A 43 -2.79 -16.63 -8.73
C ALA A 43 -3.69 -15.75 -9.63
N THR A 44 -4.80 -15.27 -9.09
CA THR A 44 -5.61 -14.26 -9.77
C THR A 44 -5.21 -12.89 -9.27
N VAL A 45 -4.61 -12.07 -10.15
CA VAL A 45 -4.30 -10.68 -9.87
C VAL A 45 -5.50 -9.85 -10.32
N LYS A 46 -6.09 -9.07 -9.41
CA LYS A 46 -7.12 -8.09 -9.77
C LYS A 46 -6.47 -6.90 -10.45
N ASP A 47 -7.15 -6.33 -11.43
CA ASP A 47 -6.70 -5.10 -12.08
C ASP A 47 -6.53 -4.00 -11.04
N ALA A 48 -5.36 -3.38 -11.05
CA ALA A 48 -5.06 -2.23 -10.24
C ALA A 48 -5.56 -0.98 -10.97
N LYS A 49 -6.58 -0.31 -10.43
CA LYS A 49 -7.12 0.94 -10.98
C LYS A 49 -6.87 2.08 -10.02
N TRP A 50 -6.22 3.12 -10.50
CA TRP A 50 -6.10 4.40 -9.81
C TRP A 50 -7.25 5.31 -10.23
N ASP A 51 -8.04 5.83 -9.27
CA ASP A 51 -9.15 6.73 -9.56
C ASP A 51 -9.52 7.52 -8.29
N VAL A 52 -8.73 8.54 -7.99
CA VAL A 52 -8.99 9.48 -6.88
C VAL A 52 -9.31 10.84 -7.47
N HIS A 53 -10.45 11.40 -7.11
CA HIS A 53 -10.89 12.68 -7.64
C HIS A 53 -11.90 13.37 -6.71
N PHE A 54 -12.05 14.68 -6.93
CA PHE A 54 -13.06 15.49 -6.26
C PHE A 54 -14.46 15.27 -6.84
N THR A 55 -15.45 15.23 -5.96
CA THR A 55 -16.88 15.14 -6.29
C THR A 55 -17.70 15.97 -5.33
N ASN A 56 -18.99 16.16 -5.62
CA ASN A 56 -19.99 16.69 -4.68
C ASN A 56 -19.56 18.01 -4.00
N PHE A 57 -19.10 18.99 -4.80
CA PHE A 57 -18.82 20.33 -4.30
C PHE A 57 -20.11 21.00 -3.80
N GLN A 58 -20.09 21.53 -2.57
CA GLN A 58 -21.23 22.24 -1.98
C GLN A 58 -20.75 23.48 -1.23
N THR A 59 -21.27 24.64 -1.61
CA THR A 59 -21.04 25.88 -0.88
C THR A 59 -21.74 25.81 0.48
N MET A 60 -21.04 26.15 1.53
CA MET A 60 -21.63 26.33 2.87
C MET A 60 -22.36 27.68 2.90
N GLN A 61 -23.37 27.80 3.77
CA GLN A 61 -23.99 29.08 4.04
C GLN A 61 -22.96 29.96 4.78
N GLY A 62 -22.31 30.83 4.03
CA GLY A 62 -21.34 31.81 4.52
C GLY A 62 -21.98 33.20 4.69
N SER A 63 -21.15 34.18 5.10
CA SER A 63 -21.56 35.60 5.11
C SER A 63 -21.43 36.25 3.75
N VAL A 64 -20.60 35.68 2.85
CA VAL A 64 -20.37 36.22 1.49
C VAL A 64 -20.51 35.14 0.43
N GLU A 65 -20.87 35.56 -0.74
CA GLU A 65 -20.91 34.71 -1.95
C GLU A 65 -19.54 34.73 -2.65
N PRO A 66 -19.21 33.72 -3.45
CA PRO A 66 -18.00 33.72 -4.24
C PRO A 66 -18.08 34.78 -5.34
N VAL A 67 -16.95 35.39 -5.69
CA VAL A 67 -16.87 36.40 -6.77
C VAL A 67 -17.16 35.78 -8.15
N SER A 68 -16.83 34.51 -8.30
CA SER A 68 -17.11 33.71 -9.50
C SER A 68 -17.34 32.26 -9.08
N ASP A 69 -18.04 31.50 -9.92
CA ASP A 69 -18.28 30.09 -9.69
C ASP A 69 -16.96 29.34 -9.48
N PRO A 70 -16.84 28.51 -8.43
CA PRO A 70 -15.66 27.71 -8.18
C PRO A 70 -15.41 26.73 -9.32
N THR A 71 -14.14 26.55 -9.66
CA THR A 71 -13.70 25.57 -10.65
C THR A 71 -13.12 24.35 -9.96
N VAL A 72 -13.71 23.19 -10.22
CA VAL A 72 -13.28 21.91 -9.65
C VAL A 72 -12.66 21.05 -10.73
N THR A 73 -11.45 20.55 -10.47
CA THR A 73 -10.76 19.53 -11.27
C THR A 73 -10.60 18.27 -10.45
N ASN A 74 -9.89 17.26 -10.94
CA ASN A 74 -9.69 16.01 -10.19
C ASN A 74 -8.97 16.22 -8.85
N THR A 75 -8.02 17.16 -8.78
CA THR A 75 -7.15 17.35 -7.59
C THR A 75 -7.11 18.80 -7.10
N ASN A 76 -7.74 19.73 -7.80
CA ASN A 76 -7.71 21.17 -7.46
C ASN A 76 -9.10 21.76 -7.40
N VAL A 77 -9.29 22.66 -6.45
CA VAL A 77 -10.45 23.57 -6.37
C VAL A 77 -9.94 25.00 -6.38
N THR A 78 -10.39 25.79 -7.37
CA THR A 78 -10.07 27.22 -7.45
C THR A 78 -11.34 28.03 -7.22
N PHE A 79 -11.28 29.01 -6.34
CA PHE A 79 -12.39 29.91 -6.01
C PHE A 79 -11.88 31.31 -5.72
N SER A 80 -12.79 32.28 -5.75
CA SER A 80 -12.50 33.67 -5.43
C SER A 80 -13.50 34.18 -4.41
N ALA A 81 -13.01 34.71 -3.32
CA ALA A 81 -13.85 35.31 -2.28
C ALA A 81 -13.45 36.77 -2.03
N LYS A 82 -14.45 37.61 -1.83
CA LYS A 82 -14.32 38.99 -1.37
C LYS A 82 -14.92 39.07 0.01
N LEU A 83 -14.06 39.29 0.99
CA LEU A 83 -14.46 39.43 2.39
C LEU A 83 -14.44 40.93 2.71
N ASP A 84 -15.59 41.51 2.91
CA ASP A 84 -15.74 42.98 3.00
C ASP A 84 -15.53 43.50 4.42
N GLU A 85 -15.95 42.72 5.44
CA GLU A 85 -15.91 43.15 6.83
C GLU A 85 -15.26 42.08 7.75
N PRO A 86 -14.59 42.51 8.81
CA PRO A 86 -14.11 41.55 9.86
C PRO A 86 -15.24 40.66 10.35
N GLY A 87 -15.02 39.37 10.36
CA GLY A 87 -16.03 38.36 10.67
C GLY A 87 -16.64 37.67 9.45
N ASP A 88 -16.51 38.26 8.26
CA ASP A 88 -16.94 37.61 7.02
C ASP A 88 -16.22 36.31 6.76
N PHE A 89 -16.92 35.36 6.16
CA PHE A 89 -16.34 34.09 5.76
C PHE A 89 -16.98 33.52 4.49
N TYR A 90 -16.17 32.78 3.75
CA TYR A 90 -16.58 31.91 2.66
C TYR A 90 -16.14 30.48 2.97
N GLY A 91 -17.00 29.52 2.72
CA GLY A 91 -16.67 28.13 2.96
C GLY A 91 -17.40 27.18 2.02
N PHE A 92 -16.82 26.00 1.84
CA PHE A 92 -17.44 24.91 1.11
C PHE A 92 -17.02 23.56 1.64
N THR A 93 -17.78 22.56 1.27
CA THR A 93 -17.39 21.16 1.42
C THR A 93 -17.22 20.50 0.07
N ILE A 94 -16.30 19.55 -0.01
CA ILE A 94 -16.06 18.75 -1.21
C ILE A 94 -15.69 17.33 -0.81
N ASP A 95 -16.21 16.37 -1.56
CA ASP A 95 -15.88 14.98 -1.35
C ASP A 95 -14.64 14.60 -2.16
N VAL A 96 -13.71 13.89 -1.53
CA VAL A 96 -12.64 13.17 -2.21
C VAL A 96 -13.02 11.71 -2.27
N THR A 97 -13.18 11.19 -3.46
CA THR A 97 -13.64 9.82 -3.70
C THR A 97 -12.55 9.00 -4.35
N ASN A 98 -12.27 7.83 -3.80
CA ASN A 98 -11.41 6.83 -4.42
C ASN A 98 -12.29 5.76 -5.06
N GLN A 99 -12.55 5.87 -6.37
CA GLN A 99 -13.27 4.85 -7.15
C GLN A 99 -12.36 3.77 -7.73
N GLY A 100 -11.09 3.82 -7.37
CA GLY A 100 -10.09 2.83 -7.74
C GLY A 100 -10.17 1.56 -6.90
N THR A 101 -9.25 0.65 -7.16
CA THR A 101 -9.08 -0.62 -6.44
C THR A 101 -7.87 -0.63 -5.52
N ILE A 102 -7.11 0.48 -5.48
CA ILE A 102 -5.89 0.66 -4.69
C ILE A 102 -6.14 1.71 -3.61
N ASN A 103 -5.64 1.49 -2.41
CA ASN A 103 -5.66 2.51 -1.38
C ASN A 103 -4.75 3.68 -1.78
N ALA A 104 -5.16 4.86 -1.40
CA ALA A 104 -4.42 6.10 -1.60
C ALA A 104 -4.09 6.74 -0.25
N ASP A 105 -3.05 7.53 -0.19
CA ASP A 105 -2.75 8.42 0.94
C ASP A 105 -2.40 9.81 0.44
N ILE A 106 -2.57 10.79 1.32
CA ILE A 106 -2.31 12.18 1.00
C ILE A 106 -0.80 12.42 0.97
N SER A 107 -0.27 12.86 -0.19
CA SER A 107 1.14 13.22 -0.35
C SER A 107 1.40 14.73 -0.25
N ASN A 108 0.38 15.55 -0.55
CA ASN A 108 0.51 17.01 -0.43
C ASN A 108 -0.84 17.65 -0.13
N ILE A 109 -0.80 18.72 0.68
CA ILE A 109 -1.93 19.61 0.98
C ILE A 109 -1.43 21.02 0.87
N SER A 110 -2.03 21.83 -0.01
CA SER A 110 -1.64 23.24 -0.13
C SER A 110 -2.81 24.16 -0.45
N LEU A 111 -2.75 25.34 0.10
CA LEU A 111 -3.55 26.51 -0.29
C LEU A 111 -2.64 27.54 -0.93
N THR A 112 -3.01 28.03 -2.07
CA THR A 112 -2.32 29.13 -2.75
C THR A 112 -3.29 30.31 -2.89
N PRO A 113 -2.95 31.53 -2.42
CA PRO A 113 -1.71 31.93 -1.75
C PRO A 113 -1.52 31.28 -0.37
N ASP A 114 -0.30 31.36 0.16
CA ASP A 114 -0.01 30.95 1.54
C ASP A 114 -0.60 31.96 2.52
N PHE A 115 -1.68 31.60 3.17
CA PHE A 115 -2.39 32.46 4.12
C PHE A 115 -1.67 32.60 5.47
N SER A 116 -0.66 31.80 5.76
CA SER A 116 0.14 31.94 6.99
C SER A 116 0.88 33.28 7.07
N THR A 117 1.06 33.95 5.93
CA THR A 117 1.71 35.28 5.80
C THR A 117 0.72 36.44 5.77
N ILE A 118 -0.59 36.16 5.85
CA ILE A 118 -1.65 37.16 5.78
C ILE A 118 -2.33 37.29 7.16
N ASP A 119 -1.99 38.32 7.90
CA ASP A 119 -2.40 38.48 9.31
C ASP A 119 -3.93 38.54 9.49
N TYR A 120 -4.65 39.09 8.53
CA TYR A 120 -6.09 39.35 8.64
C TYR A 120 -6.98 38.22 8.08
N ILE A 121 -6.40 37.19 7.46
CA ILE A 121 -7.14 36.03 6.97
C ILE A 121 -6.79 34.80 7.80
N ASP A 122 -7.82 33.98 8.06
CA ASP A 122 -7.70 32.65 8.60
C ASP A 122 -8.23 31.66 7.54
N ALA A 123 -7.37 30.81 7.07
CA ALA A 123 -7.70 29.80 6.07
C ALA A 123 -7.49 28.40 6.67
N THR A 124 -8.55 27.60 6.69
CA THR A 124 -8.51 26.27 7.26
C THR A 124 -8.99 25.21 6.27
N VAL A 125 -8.31 24.07 6.27
CA VAL A 125 -8.69 22.87 5.53
C VAL A 125 -8.76 21.73 6.52
N THR A 126 -9.95 21.17 6.70
CA THR A 126 -10.20 20.09 7.68
C THR A 126 -11.09 19.02 7.06
N TYR A 127 -11.20 17.88 7.70
CA TYR A 127 -12.32 16.99 7.44
C TYR A 127 -13.63 17.62 7.91
N ASN A 128 -14.77 17.13 7.43
CA ASN A 128 -16.09 17.69 7.77
C ASN A 128 -16.43 17.64 9.29
N ASN A 129 -15.71 16.81 10.04
CA ASN A 129 -15.82 16.71 11.50
C ASN A 129 -14.82 17.61 12.26
N ASP A 130 -14.23 18.59 11.59
CA ASP A 130 -13.22 19.53 12.10
C ASP A 130 -11.86 18.91 12.48
N ASN A 131 -11.67 17.64 12.21
CA ASN A 131 -10.36 17.03 12.40
C ASN A 131 -9.34 17.55 11.35
N PRO A 132 -8.09 17.79 11.74
CA PRO A 132 -7.06 18.22 10.81
C PRO A 132 -6.78 17.12 9.77
N ILE A 133 -6.52 17.56 8.53
CA ILE A 133 -6.03 16.68 7.47
C ILE A 133 -4.50 16.60 7.59
N GLN A 134 -3.95 15.42 7.44
CA GLN A 134 -2.51 15.17 7.53
C GLN A 134 -1.97 14.46 6.30
N ILE A 135 -0.71 14.77 5.96
CA ILE A 135 0.04 13.97 4.98
C ILE A 135 0.14 12.53 5.51
N GLY A 136 -0.12 11.55 4.64
CA GLY A 136 -0.19 10.14 5.00
C GLY A 136 -1.58 9.65 5.43
N ASP A 137 -2.60 10.53 5.49
CA ASP A 137 -3.99 10.11 5.76
C ASP A 137 -4.51 9.21 4.64
N ILE A 138 -4.93 8.00 5.00
CA ILE A 138 -5.33 6.97 4.03
C ILE A 138 -6.78 7.20 3.55
N LEU A 139 -6.98 7.14 2.24
CA LEU A 139 -8.26 7.02 1.58
C LEU A 139 -8.38 5.63 0.95
N ALA A 140 -9.04 4.70 1.63
CA ALA A 140 -9.15 3.33 1.17
C ALA A 140 -9.95 3.24 -0.16
N ALA A 141 -9.67 2.19 -0.93
CA ALA A 141 -10.37 1.88 -2.18
C ALA A 141 -11.90 1.82 -1.96
N GLY A 142 -12.66 2.46 -2.83
CA GLY A 142 -14.12 2.55 -2.76
C GLY A 142 -14.66 3.44 -1.63
N LYS A 143 -13.82 4.26 -1.00
CA LYS A 143 -14.23 5.15 0.09
C LYS A 143 -14.21 6.62 -0.33
N THR A 144 -14.96 7.42 0.43
CA THR A 144 -15.07 8.87 0.27
C THR A 144 -14.80 9.53 1.60
N LYS A 145 -14.10 10.67 1.58
CA LYS A 145 -13.93 11.56 2.72
C LYS A 145 -14.36 12.97 2.32
N THR A 146 -15.16 13.62 3.15
CA THR A 146 -15.60 15.01 2.94
C THR A 146 -14.61 15.95 3.59
N ILE A 147 -14.15 16.93 2.82
CA ILE A 147 -13.24 18.00 3.22
C ILE A 147 -14.02 19.30 3.34
N LYS A 148 -13.72 20.05 4.38
CA LYS A 148 -14.24 21.39 4.60
C LYS A 148 -13.14 22.43 4.45
N VAL A 149 -13.41 23.46 3.66
CA VAL A 149 -12.53 24.62 3.48
C VAL A 149 -13.24 25.84 3.99
N LEU A 150 -12.56 26.63 4.80
CA LEU A 150 -13.07 27.89 5.34
C LEU A 150 -12.01 28.98 5.19
N LEU A 151 -12.43 30.10 4.61
CA LEU A 151 -11.65 31.33 4.53
C LEU A 151 -12.40 32.38 5.33
N LYS A 152 -11.81 32.87 6.40
CA LYS A 152 -12.43 33.84 7.32
C LYS A 152 -11.60 35.12 7.43
N TYR A 153 -12.27 36.29 7.37
CA TYR A 153 -11.69 37.57 7.74
C TYR A 153 -11.70 37.67 9.28
N LYS A 154 -10.50 37.73 9.88
CA LYS A 154 -10.37 37.81 11.33
C LYS A 154 -11.00 39.11 11.87
N ASP A 155 -11.68 38.98 12.99
CA ASP A 155 -12.15 40.10 13.79
C ASP A 155 -11.23 40.33 14.99
N GLY A 156 -11.33 41.50 15.61
CA GLY A 156 -10.59 41.83 16.84
C GLY A 156 -9.09 42.06 16.67
N LEU A 157 -8.60 42.28 15.47
CA LEU A 157 -7.21 42.65 15.22
C LEU A 157 -6.94 44.12 15.57
N ALA A 158 -5.68 44.48 15.76
CA ALA A 158 -5.24 45.87 15.84
C ALA A 158 -5.44 46.56 14.52
N ASP A 159 -5.85 47.86 14.50
CA ASP A 159 -6.24 48.63 13.31
C ASP A 159 -5.17 48.62 12.18
N ASN A 160 -3.90 48.55 12.54
CA ASN A 160 -2.79 48.53 11.59
C ASN A 160 -2.60 47.19 10.89
N LEU A 161 -3.29 46.13 11.28
CA LEU A 161 -3.23 44.79 10.70
C LEU A 161 -4.34 44.58 9.66
N TYR A 162 -5.32 45.46 9.61
CA TYR A 162 -6.37 45.38 8.62
C TYR A 162 -5.89 45.96 7.25
N PRO A 163 -6.35 45.39 6.13
CA PRO A 163 -6.02 45.94 4.81
C PRO A 163 -6.64 47.31 4.62
N THR A 164 -5.92 48.21 4.00
CA THR A 164 -6.39 49.60 3.68
C THR A 164 -7.24 49.68 2.42
N GLN A 165 -7.36 48.61 1.68
CA GLN A 165 -8.12 48.50 0.42
C GLN A 165 -8.83 47.15 0.36
N ASN A 166 -9.94 47.12 -0.36
CA ASN A 166 -10.67 45.88 -0.62
C ASN A 166 -9.76 44.83 -1.29
N GLN A 167 -9.77 43.62 -0.76
CA GLN A 167 -8.98 42.50 -1.27
C GLN A 167 -9.91 41.45 -1.86
N ILE A 168 -9.55 40.94 -3.04
CA ILE A 168 -10.13 39.71 -3.60
C ILE A 168 -9.09 38.62 -3.50
N HIS A 169 -9.45 37.57 -2.82
CA HIS A 169 -8.57 36.40 -2.66
C HIS A 169 -8.94 35.33 -3.69
N ASN A 170 -8.04 35.10 -4.64
CA ASN A 170 -8.09 33.96 -5.56
C ASN A 170 -7.34 32.80 -4.89
N VAL A 171 -8.06 31.76 -4.59
CA VAL A 171 -7.54 30.66 -3.79
C VAL A 171 -7.59 29.36 -4.58
N THR A 172 -6.52 28.62 -4.53
CA THR A 172 -6.46 27.26 -5.06
C THR A 172 -6.13 26.29 -3.92
N LEU A 173 -7.03 25.36 -3.66
CA LEU A 173 -6.76 24.17 -2.84
C LEU A 173 -6.21 23.09 -3.76
N THR A 174 -5.07 22.54 -3.40
CA THR A 174 -4.49 21.34 -4.04
C THR A 174 -4.38 20.23 -3.02
N LEU A 175 -4.89 19.06 -3.37
CA LEU A 175 -4.72 17.80 -2.63
C LEU A 175 -4.16 16.75 -3.57
N ASP A 176 -2.92 16.37 -3.33
CA ASP A 176 -2.27 15.31 -4.07
C ASP A 176 -2.33 14.01 -3.28
N TYR A 177 -2.66 12.95 -3.99
CA TYR A 177 -2.71 11.60 -3.46
C TYR A 177 -1.71 10.73 -4.20
N GLU A 178 -1.09 9.81 -3.47
CA GLU A 178 -0.25 8.76 -4.03
C GLU A 178 -0.76 7.38 -3.64
N GLN A 179 -0.22 6.34 -4.26
CA GLN A 179 -0.60 4.98 -3.92
C GLN A 179 -0.09 4.66 -2.52
N TYR A 180 -1.00 4.32 -1.61
CA TYR A 180 -0.61 3.81 -0.30
C TYR A 180 0.05 2.43 -0.44
N VAL A 181 1.33 2.38 -0.15
CA VAL A 181 2.14 1.15 -0.22
C VAL A 181 2.19 0.38 1.10
N GLY A 182 1.46 0.84 2.11
CA GLY A 182 1.54 0.33 3.48
C GLY A 182 2.76 0.89 4.22
N GLU A 183 2.77 0.71 5.53
CA GLU A 183 4.02 0.91 6.26
C GLU A 183 5.01 -0.16 5.77
N ILE A 184 6.15 0.27 5.23
CA ILE A 184 7.27 -0.64 4.99
C ILE A 184 7.76 -1.04 6.38
N GLN A 185 7.23 -2.14 6.89
CA GLN A 185 7.68 -2.66 8.16
C GLN A 185 9.15 -3.06 8.00
N SER A 186 10.02 -2.47 8.82
CA SER A 186 11.44 -2.80 8.80
C SER A 186 11.60 -4.29 9.02
N TRP A 187 12.38 -4.94 8.16
CA TRP A 187 12.72 -6.34 8.32
C TRP A 187 13.56 -6.52 9.58
N VAL A 188 13.08 -7.37 10.49
CA VAL A 188 13.81 -7.75 11.69
C VAL A 188 14.58 -9.02 11.37
N LEU A 189 15.90 -8.91 11.32
CA LEU A 189 16.82 -10.02 11.11
C LEU A 189 17.17 -10.69 12.45
N PRO A 190 17.57 -11.98 12.44
CA PRO A 190 18.10 -12.62 13.64
C PRO A 190 19.27 -11.84 14.23
N GLN A 191 19.41 -11.89 15.55
CA GLN A 191 20.46 -11.14 16.26
C GLN A 191 21.87 -11.45 15.71
N GLY A 192 22.60 -10.41 15.35
CA GLY A 192 23.95 -10.53 14.81
C GLY A 192 24.04 -10.97 13.35
N LYS A 193 22.89 -11.05 12.64
CA LYS A 193 22.84 -11.36 11.22
C LYS A 193 22.63 -10.10 10.39
N THR A 194 23.16 -10.13 9.18
CA THR A 194 22.89 -9.18 8.11
C THR A 194 22.20 -9.89 6.96
N LYS A 195 21.69 -9.14 5.98
CA LYS A 195 21.10 -9.71 4.77
C LYS A 195 22.04 -10.78 4.14
N ASP A 196 23.35 -10.56 4.17
CA ASP A 196 24.34 -11.41 3.48
C ASP A 196 24.89 -12.55 4.33
N THR A 197 24.48 -12.65 5.60
CA THR A 197 24.96 -13.68 6.54
C THR A 197 23.86 -14.63 7.02
N LEU A 198 22.70 -14.62 6.35
CA LEU A 198 21.59 -15.51 6.66
C LEU A 198 21.94 -16.97 6.36
N THR A 199 21.43 -17.87 7.17
CA THR A 199 21.56 -19.32 7.01
C THR A 199 20.19 -19.98 6.94
N VAL A 200 20.07 -21.11 6.25
CA VAL A 200 18.78 -21.82 6.09
C VAL A 200 18.10 -22.06 7.44
N GLY A 201 16.85 -21.63 7.54
CA GLY A 201 16.06 -21.68 8.75
C GLY A 201 16.12 -20.42 9.62
N ASP A 202 16.96 -19.43 9.30
CA ASP A 202 16.91 -18.13 9.97
C ASP A 202 15.54 -17.49 9.78
N GLU A 203 14.96 -16.99 10.87
CA GLU A 203 13.66 -16.37 10.86
C GLU A 203 13.81 -14.85 10.67
N ILE A 204 13.10 -14.32 9.67
CA ILE A 204 13.09 -12.91 9.31
C ILE A 204 11.65 -12.43 9.39
N CYS A 205 11.39 -11.37 10.16
CA CYS A 205 10.02 -10.89 10.35
C CYS A 205 9.86 -9.46 9.79
N ALA A 206 8.66 -9.18 9.27
CA ALA A 206 8.19 -7.84 8.97
C ALA A 206 6.83 -7.68 9.67
N GLY A 207 6.79 -6.94 10.77
CA GLY A 207 5.65 -6.90 11.68
C GLY A 207 5.26 -8.28 12.19
N ASP A 208 3.99 -8.64 12.01
CA ASP A 208 3.44 -9.92 12.45
C ASP A 208 3.71 -11.08 11.45
N GLN A 209 4.31 -10.78 10.30
CA GLN A 209 4.62 -11.78 9.29
C GLN A 209 6.07 -12.23 9.41
N CYS A 210 6.29 -13.53 9.60
CA CYS A 210 7.61 -14.11 9.70
C CYS A 210 7.84 -15.13 8.57
N PHE A 211 9.08 -15.23 8.16
CA PHE A 211 9.55 -16.07 7.06
C PHE A 211 10.80 -16.80 7.48
N ASN A 212 10.99 -18.02 6.97
CA ASN A 212 12.24 -18.74 7.11
C ASN A 212 13.11 -18.52 5.88
N PHE A 213 14.36 -18.17 6.07
CA PHE A 213 15.34 -18.08 4.99
C PHE A 213 15.59 -19.46 4.37
N ILE A 214 15.56 -19.52 3.04
CA ILE A 214 15.78 -20.77 2.28
C ILE A 214 17.11 -20.73 1.53
N LYS A 215 17.36 -19.67 0.75
CA LYS A 215 18.57 -19.55 -0.07
C LYS A 215 18.77 -18.12 -0.56
N TYR A 216 19.95 -17.86 -1.09
CA TYR A 216 20.21 -16.71 -1.92
C TYR A 216 19.95 -17.06 -3.40
N ASP A 217 19.46 -16.09 -4.18
CA ASP A 217 19.33 -16.18 -5.63
C ASP A 217 19.92 -14.88 -6.22
N GLY A 218 21.20 -14.93 -6.55
CA GLY A 218 21.98 -13.72 -6.82
C GLY A 218 22.06 -12.80 -5.61
N ASN A 219 21.57 -11.57 -5.73
CA ASN A 219 21.49 -10.58 -4.63
C ASN A 219 20.17 -10.66 -3.84
N ASP A 220 19.26 -11.53 -4.24
CA ASP A 220 17.95 -11.66 -3.63
C ASP A 220 17.93 -12.75 -2.57
N VAL A 221 17.00 -12.59 -1.62
CA VAL A 221 16.78 -13.53 -0.52
C VAL A 221 15.48 -14.29 -0.80
N VAL A 222 15.57 -15.61 -0.91
CA VAL A 222 14.39 -16.47 -1.05
C VAL A 222 13.94 -16.95 0.32
N MET A 223 12.68 -16.71 0.64
CA MET A 223 12.11 -17.01 1.95
C MET A 223 10.81 -17.81 1.81
N LEU A 224 10.52 -18.63 2.81
CA LEU A 224 9.25 -19.33 2.94
C LEU A 224 8.45 -18.73 4.08
N ALA A 225 7.20 -18.34 3.84
CA ALA A 225 6.32 -17.86 4.89
C ALA A 225 6.14 -18.91 5.99
N LYS A 226 6.33 -18.50 7.24
CA LYS A 226 6.19 -19.39 8.41
C LYS A 226 4.73 -19.72 8.69
N TYR A 227 3.85 -18.78 8.36
CA TYR A 227 2.40 -18.92 8.50
C TYR A 227 1.73 -18.51 7.19
N ASN A 228 0.44 -18.75 7.08
CA ASN A 228 -0.35 -18.25 5.95
C ASN A 228 -0.22 -16.72 5.88
N LEU A 229 0.14 -16.21 4.73
CA LEU A 229 0.22 -14.77 4.51
C LEU A 229 -1.16 -14.15 4.70
N ASN A 230 -1.23 -13.10 5.51
CA ASN A 230 -2.43 -12.32 5.67
C ASN A 230 -2.58 -11.38 4.44
N VAL A 231 -3.35 -11.83 3.46
CA VAL A 231 -3.67 -11.04 2.25
C VAL A 231 -4.97 -10.28 2.47
N GLY A 232 -4.93 -9.27 3.33
CA GLY A 232 -6.10 -8.50 3.73
C GLY A 232 -7.03 -9.27 4.66
N ASN A 233 -8.34 -8.99 4.62
CA ASN A 233 -9.32 -9.63 5.52
C ASN A 233 -9.64 -11.10 5.18
N ASN A 234 -8.97 -11.70 4.22
CA ASN A 234 -9.13 -13.10 3.83
C ASN A 234 -7.96 -13.93 4.36
N ILE A 235 -8.11 -14.45 5.56
CA ILE A 235 -7.27 -15.53 6.05
C ILE A 235 -7.68 -16.77 5.24
N GLN A 236 -6.85 -17.22 4.32
CA GLN A 236 -7.03 -18.54 3.70
C GLN A 236 -6.53 -19.58 4.73
N PRO A 237 -7.38 -20.44 5.29
CA PRO A 237 -6.90 -21.55 6.09
C PRO A 237 -6.05 -22.45 5.17
N GLY A 238 -4.86 -22.76 5.63
CA GLY A 238 -3.97 -23.69 4.94
C GLY A 238 -4.66 -25.04 4.73
N ALA A 239 -4.56 -25.54 3.51
CA ALA A 239 -4.91 -26.93 3.20
C ALA A 239 -3.88 -27.90 3.75
#